data_6c86ac4bb24b1fc4c6bd76943f05b825
#
_entry.id   6c86ac4bb24b1fc4c6bd76943f05b825
#
_cell.length_a   1.000
_cell.length_b   1.000
_cell.length_c   1.000
_cell.angle_alpha   90.00
_cell.angle_beta   90.00
_cell.angle_gamma   90.00
#
_symmetry.space_group_name_H-M   'P 1'
#
loop_
_entity.id
_entity.type
_entity.pdbx_description
1 polymer ?
#
loop_
_entity_poly.entity_id
_entity_poly.type
_entity_poly.pdbx_seq_one_letter_code
_entity_poly.pdbx_strand_id
1 'polypeptide(L)'
;MSATGRGAVRQAYDFYATPLESVYSFLDSFEGITLSDRILEPSAGNGNIIRALRARGFTNRIDAVEIRPEEWEHLEGIADEVILGDFLSYEPDLGYDVIIGNPPYSLAQEFVDKALELLAPGGLLIFLLRTAFLESEKRFSWWQDHPISGLYTLHKRPKFTGKGTDATSYSWFVWERGGLSGRR
;
A
#
# COMPACT_ATOMS: atom_id res chain seq x y z
N MET A 1 -3.65 3.64 35.06
CA MET A 1 -2.20 3.46 34.74
C MET A 1 -2.13 2.77 33.38
N SER A 2 -1.78 3.54 32.36
CA SER A 2 -1.73 3.07 30.96
C SER A 2 -0.37 2.43 30.68
N ALA A 3 -0.34 1.13 30.37
CA ALA A 3 0.87 0.36 30.05
C ALA A 3 1.09 0.33 28.52
N THR A 4 1.22 1.49 27.89
CA THR A 4 1.50 1.62 26.45
C THR A 4 2.76 2.42 26.22
N GLY A 5 3.90 1.79 26.38
CA GLY A 5 5.18 2.44 26.18
C GLY A 5 6.35 1.49 26.28
N ARG A 6 6.33 0.35 25.58
CA ARG A 6 7.52 -0.47 25.44
C ARG A 6 8.03 -0.44 24.02
N GLY A 7 8.89 0.54 23.73
CA GLY A 7 10.18 0.40 23.09
C GLY A 7 10.27 -0.41 21.80
N ALA A 8 9.35 -0.26 20.83
CA ALA A 8 9.73 -0.49 19.46
C ALA A 8 10.51 0.75 19.01
N VAL A 9 11.80 0.58 18.66
CA VAL A 9 12.58 1.61 17.98
C VAL A 9 11.78 1.97 16.72
N ARG A 10 11.21 3.18 16.68
CA ARG A 10 10.57 3.72 15.49
C ARG A 10 11.64 3.75 14.41
N GLN A 11 11.45 2.99 13.34
CA GLN A 11 12.37 3.06 12.21
C GLN A 11 12.19 4.41 11.51
N ALA A 12 13.27 4.94 10.95
CA ALA A 12 13.22 6.18 10.18
C ALA A 12 12.14 6.04 9.08
N TYR A 13 11.28 7.04 8.97
CA TYR A 13 10.16 7.08 8.00
C TYR A 13 9.08 6.00 8.19
N ASP A 14 8.89 5.43 9.42
CA ASP A 14 7.92 4.34 9.68
C ASP A 14 8.05 3.15 8.71
N PHE A 15 9.29 2.86 8.24
CA PHE A 15 9.53 1.77 7.30
C PHE A 15 9.37 0.40 7.96
N TYR A 16 8.47 -0.38 7.41
CA TYR A 16 8.27 -1.78 7.75
C TYR A 16 8.18 -2.61 6.46
N ALA A 17 9.19 -3.44 6.20
CA ALA A 17 9.19 -4.32 5.04
C ALA A 17 7.93 -5.20 5.05
N THR A 18 7.15 -5.13 3.97
CA THR A 18 5.91 -5.91 3.85
C THR A 18 6.26 -7.38 3.73
N PRO A 19 5.74 -8.27 4.61
CA PRO A 19 5.98 -9.69 4.48
C PRO A 19 5.37 -10.24 3.19
N LEU A 20 6.15 -10.99 2.40
CA LEU A 20 5.72 -11.57 1.13
C LEU A 20 4.43 -12.41 1.27
N GLU A 21 4.32 -13.19 2.36
CA GLU A 21 3.13 -14.01 2.63
C GLU A 21 1.84 -13.19 2.75
N SER A 22 1.92 -11.96 3.28
CA SER A 22 0.78 -11.06 3.39
C SER A 22 0.30 -10.58 2.01
N VAL A 23 1.25 -10.34 1.09
CA VAL A 23 0.94 -9.97 -0.30
C VAL A 23 0.37 -11.17 -1.06
N TYR A 24 1.00 -12.34 -0.96
CA TYR A 24 0.50 -13.55 -1.61
C TYR A 24 -0.92 -13.90 -1.17
N SER A 25 -1.17 -13.87 0.14
CA SER A 25 -2.51 -14.15 0.69
C SER A 25 -3.57 -13.21 0.15
N PHE A 26 -3.24 -11.95 -0.05
CA PHE A 26 -4.14 -10.97 -0.66
C PHE A 26 -4.36 -11.27 -2.15
N LEU A 27 -3.28 -11.46 -2.92
CA LEU A 27 -3.36 -11.72 -4.36
C LEU A 27 -4.12 -13.02 -4.67
N ASP A 28 -4.04 -14.03 -3.79
CA ASP A 28 -4.79 -15.28 -3.94
C ASP A 28 -6.31 -15.10 -3.72
N SER A 29 -6.71 -14.00 -3.09
CA SER A 29 -8.12 -13.70 -2.76
C SER A 29 -8.71 -12.54 -3.56
N PHE A 30 -7.87 -11.85 -4.36
CA PHE A 30 -8.26 -10.63 -5.07
C PHE A 30 -7.88 -10.69 -6.55
N GLU A 31 -8.89 -10.65 -7.41
CA GLU A 31 -8.75 -10.77 -8.88
C GLU A 31 -8.88 -9.42 -9.62
N GLY A 32 -8.84 -8.29 -8.89
CA GLY A 32 -9.09 -6.97 -9.49
C GLY A 32 -7.93 -6.39 -10.29
N ILE A 33 -6.71 -6.95 -10.22
CA ILE A 33 -5.53 -6.48 -10.97
C ILE A 33 -5.44 -7.27 -12.26
N THR A 34 -5.41 -6.58 -13.40
CA THR A 34 -5.29 -7.18 -14.74
C THR A 34 -3.88 -7.01 -15.30
N LEU A 35 -3.49 -7.83 -16.29
CA LEU A 35 -2.16 -7.77 -16.92
C LEU A 35 -1.93 -6.51 -17.79
N SER A 36 -2.97 -5.73 -18.06
CA SER A 36 -2.88 -4.46 -18.79
C SER A 36 -2.75 -3.23 -17.89
N ASP A 37 -2.90 -3.39 -16.58
CA ASP A 37 -2.89 -2.27 -15.64
C ASP A 37 -1.49 -1.66 -15.50
N ARG A 38 -1.41 -0.32 -15.47
CA ARG A 38 -0.22 0.42 -15.06
C ARG A 38 -0.22 0.54 -13.54
N ILE A 39 0.83 0.04 -12.90
CA ILE A 39 0.89 -0.11 -11.44
C ILE A 39 1.90 0.87 -10.84
N LEU A 40 1.55 1.45 -9.68
CA LEU A 40 2.46 2.23 -8.84
C LEU A 40 2.57 1.61 -7.44
N GLU A 41 3.79 1.49 -6.94
CA GLU A 41 4.06 1.30 -5.51
C GLU A 41 4.62 2.61 -4.93
N PRO A 42 3.84 3.35 -4.10
CA PRO A 42 4.17 4.72 -3.70
C PRO A 42 5.13 4.83 -2.51
N SER A 43 5.50 3.71 -1.90
CA SER A 43 6.44 3.62 -0.78
C SER A 43 7.15 2.26 -0.83
N ALA A 44 7.93 2.07 -1.90
CA ALA A 44 8.34 0.75 -2.36
C ALA A 44 9.27 0.00 -1.40
N GLY A 45 10.01 0.72 -0.56
CA GLY A 45 10.91 0.12 0.41
C GLY A 45 11.89 -0.84 -0.27
N ASN A 46 12.00 -2.03 0.28
CA ASN A 46 12.85 -3.08 -0.31
C ASN A 46 12.22 -3.81 -1.51
N GLY A 47 11.04 -3.38 -2.00
CA GLY A 47 10.38 -3.92 -3.18
C GLY A 47 9.65 -5.25 -2.99
N ASN A 48 9.30 -5.64 -1.78
CA ASN A 48 8.64 -6.93 -1.53
C ASN A 48 7.27 -7.06 -2.22
N ILE A 49 6.50 -5.99 -2.32
CA ILE A 49 5.21 -6.01 -3.03
C ILE A 49 5.45 -6.25 -4.52
N ILE A 50 6.41 -5.52 -5.13
CA ILE A 50 6.76 -5.71 -6.54
C ILE A 50 7.26 -7.14 -6.77
N ARG A 51 8.14 -7.66 -5.90
CA ARG A 51 8.60 -9.06 -6.01
C ARG A 51 7.45 -10.06 -5.94
N ALA A 52 6.49 -9.83 -5.06
CA ALA A 52 5.32 -10.70 -4.94
C ALA A 52 4.46 -10.66 -6.22
N LEU A 53 4.23 -9.48 -6.80
CA LEU A 53 3.52 -9.33 -8.08
C LEU A 53 4.27 -10.08 -9.19
N ARG A 54 5.58 -9.85 -9.34
CA ARG A 54 6.41 -10.54 -10.33
C ARG A 54 6.39 -12.07 -10.16
N ALA A 55 6.47 -12.56 -8.92
CA ALA A 55 6.38 -13.99 -8.61
C ALA A 55 5.02 -14.62 -8.95
N ARG A 56 3.94 -13.81 -8.94
CA ARG A 56 2.59 -14.22 -9.38
C ARG A 56 2.35 -14.04 -10.87
N GLY A 57 3.39 -13.71 -11.64
CA GLY A 57 3.32 -13.61 -13.10
C GLY A 57 2.82 -12.27 -13.64
N PHE A 58 2.71 -11.24 -12.80
CA PHE A 58 2.37 -9.91 -13.27
C PHE A 58 3.57 -9.31 -14.04
N THR A 59 3.40 -9.15 -15.35
CA THR A 59 4.39 -8.54 -16.26
C THR A 59 4.11 -7.07 -16.55
N ASN A 60 3.17 -6.48 -15.82
CA ASN A 60 2.75 -5.10 -15.93
C ASN A 60 3.92 -4.12 -15.83
N ARG A 61 3.76 -2.91 -16.40
CA ARG A 61 4.60 -1.80 -16.03
C ARG A 61 4.34 -1.42 -14.57
N ILE A 62 5.39 -1.49 -13.75
CA ILE A 62 5.36 -1.13 -12.32
C ILE A 62 6.37 -0.03 -12.08
N ASP A 63 5.87 1.15 -11.71
CA ASP A 63 6.69 2.27 -11.25
C ASP A 63 6.75 2.25 -9.72
N ALA A 64 7.91 2.62 -9.15
CA ALA A 64 8.15 2.64 -7.72
C ALA A 64 8.59 4.03 -7.26
N VAL A 65 7.94 4.56 -6.23
CA VAL A 65 8.41 5.77 -5.54
C VAL A 65 9.00 5.36 -4.19
N GLU A 66 10.21 5.84 -3.88
CA GLU A 66 10.87 5.58 -2.60
C GLU A 66 11.64 6.83 -2.16
N ILE A 67 11.46 7.22 -0.88
CA ILE A 67 12.12 8.41 -0.32
C ILE A 67 13.56 8.13 0.12
N ARG A 68 13.91 6.86 0.36
CA ARG A 68 15.21 6.43 0.88
C ARG A 68 16.12 5.98 -0.26
N PRO A 69 17.20 6.71 -0.55
CA PRO A 69 18.12 6.39 -1.66
C PRO A 69 18.80 5.02 -1.51
N GLU A 70 19.01 4.56 -0.27
CA GLU A 70 19.63 3.28 0.03
C GLU A 70 18.83 2.06 -0.48
N GLU A 71 17.54 2.22 -0.75
CA GLU A 71 16.69 1.15 -1.28
C GLU A 71 16.74 1.02 -2.81
N TRP A 72 17.42 1.94 -3.49
CA TRP A 72 17.51 1.94 -4.96
C TRP A 72 17.93 0.59 -5.53
N GLU A 73 19.02 0.00 -5.01
CA GLU A 73 19.55 -1.27 -5.50
C GLU A 73 18.56 -2.43 -5.35
N HIS A 74 17.63 -2.34 -4.40
CA HIS A 74 16.59 -3.35 -4.20
C HIS A 74 15.47 -3.24 -5.22
N LEU A 75 15.26 -2.06 -5.80
CA LEU A 75 14.17 -1.74 -6.73
C LEU A 75 14.63 -1.82 -8.18
N GLU A 76 15.91 -1.53 -8.44
CA GLU A 76 16.49 -1.64 -9.76
C GLU A 76 16.38 -3.08 -10.28
N GLY A 77 15.86 -3.23 -11.49
CA GLY A 77 15.66 -4.53 -12.14
C GLY A 77 14.37 -5.29 -11.76
N ILE A 78 13.58 -4.80 -10.80
CA ILE A 78 12.25 -5.34 -10.50
C ILE A 78 11.12 -4.36 -10.83
N ALA A 79 11.36 -3.06 -10.67
CA ALA A 79 10.49 -1.99 -11.15
C ALA A 79 10.92 -1.54 -12.55
N ASP A 80 9.98 -1.05 -13.35
CA ASP A 80 10.28 -0.47 -14.68
C ASP A 80 10.83 0.95 -14.56
N GLU A 81 10.38 1.67 -13.54
CA GLU A 81 10.90 3.00 -13.20
C GLU A 81 11.01 3.14 -11.68
N VAL A 82 12.11 3.70 -11.20
CA VAL A 82 12.32 4.02 -9.79
C VAL A 82 12.46 5.52 -9.64
N ILE A 83 11.55 6.12 -8.89
CA ILE A 83 11.53 7.55 -8.59
C ILE A 83 11.99 7.75 -7.14
N LEU A 84 13.16 8.35 -6.96
CA LEU A 84 13.63 8.75 -5.63
C LEU A 84 13.00 10.08 -5.24
N GLY A 85 12.17 10.07 -4.23
CA GLY A 85 11.51 11.27 -3.74
C GLY A 85 10.34 11.01 -2.82
N ASP A 86 9.71 12.09 -2.38
CA ASP A 86 8.51 12.05 -1.56
C ASP A 86 7.27 11.83 -2.44
N PHE A 87 6.56 10.74 -2.18
CA PHE A 87 5.32 10.43 -2.89
C PHE A 87 4.26 11.54 -2.78
N LEU A 88 4.17 12.23 -1.65
CA LEU A 88 3.19 13.32 -1.48
C LEU A 88 3.44 14.50 -2.42
N SER A 89 4.67 14.62 -2.95
CA SER A 89 5.06 15.63 -3.94
C SER A 89 5.17 15.07 -5.37
N TYR A 90 4.87 13.78 -5.56
CA TYR A 90 5.01 13.14 -6.87
C TYR A 90 3.86 13.52 -7.81
N GLU A 91 4.20 13.97 -9.01
CA GLU A 91 3.24 14.40 -10.05
C GLU A 91 3.57 13.68 -11.38
N PRO A 92 2.94 12.53 -11.65
CA PRO A 92 3.12 11.83 -12.91
C PRO A 92 2.33 12.47 -14.06
N ASP A 93 2.82 12.31 -15.28
CA ASP A 93 2.12 12.79 -16.49
C ASP A 93 0.81 12.05 -16.79
N LEU A 94 0.74 10.78 -16.38
CA LEU A 94 -0.41 9.89 -16.60
C LEU A 94 -0.83 9.21 -15.30
N GLY A 95 -2.14 9.05 -15.12
CA GLY A 95 -2.69 8.31 -13.98
C GLY A 95 -2.35 6.81 -14.01
N TYR A 96 -2.55 6.17 -12.87
CA TYR A 96 -2.31 4.73 -12.66
C TYR A 96 -3.64 3.97 -12.59
N ASP A 97 -3.66 2.76 -13.16
CA ASP A 97 -4.81 1.86 -13.04
C ASP A 97 -4.85 1.19 -11.67
N VAL A 98 -3.69 0.93 -11.08
CA VAL A 98 -3.55 0.36 -9.74
C VAL A 98 -2.44 1.07 -8.97
N ILE A 99 -2.76 1.47 -7.75
CA ILE A 99 -1.77 1.91 -6.76
C ILE A 99 -1.83 0.93 -5.60
N ILE A 100 -0.72 0.22 -5.33
CA ILE A 100 -0.64 -0.80 -4.28
C ILE A 100 0.57 -0.53 -3.39
N GLY A 101 0.39 -0.59 -2.07
CA GLY A 101 1.50 -0.29 -1.16
C GLY A 101 1.22 -0.57 0.31
N ASN A 102 2.28 -0.39 1.09
CA ASN A 102 2.26 -0.35 2.56
C ASN A 102 2.82 1.00 3.01
N PRO A 103 1.98 2.05 3.04
CA PRO A 103 2.44 3.41 3.32
C PRO A 103 2.85 3.57 4.79
N PRO A 104 3.63 4.61 5.13
CA PRO A 104 3.91 4.95 6.52
C PRO A 104 2.60 5.25 7.27
N TYR A 105 2.33 4.50 8.35
CA TYR A 105 1.03 4.56 9.04
C TYR A 105 0.73 5.93 9.66
N SER A 106 1.75 6.70 10.00
CA SER A 106 1.61 8.07 10.49
C SER A 106 1.08 9.05 9.42
N LEU A 107 1.22 8.71 8.14
CA LEU A 107 0.80 9.50 6.98
C LEU A 107 -0.26 8.77 6.14
N ALA A 108 -0.94 7.77 6.71
CA ALA A 108 -1.82 6.90 5.95
C ALA A 108 -2.93 7.65 5.22
N GLN A 109 -3.54 8.64 5.87
CA GLN A 109 -4.62 9.42 5.27
C GLN A 109 -4.11 10.26 4.10
N GLU A 110 -3.00 10.99 4.29
CA GLU A 110 -2.37 11.81 3.26
C GLU A 110 -1.96 10.98 2.04
N PHE A 111 -1.46 9.77 2.28
CA PHE A 111 -1.14 8.81 1.21
C PHE A 111 -2.38 8.34 0.46
N VAL A 112 -3.49 8.07 1.16
CA VAL A 112 -4.76 7.69 0.52
C VAL A 112 -5.28 8.84 -0.34
N ASP A 113 -5.33 10.06 0.22
CA ASP A 113 -5.81 11.24 -0.50
C ASP A 113 -5.00 11.47 -1.79
N LYS A 114 -3.66 11.49 -1.68
CA LYS A 114 -2.76 11.65 -2.82
C LYS A 114 -2.90 10.51 -3.85
N ALA A 115 -2.98 9.28 -3.39
CA ALA A 115 -3.11 8.13 -4.28
C ALA A 115 -4.44 8.15 -5.07
N LEU A 116 -5.54 8.52 -4.43
CA LEU A 116 -6.84 8.64 -5.11
C LEU A 116 -6.83 9.73 -6.20
N GLU A 117 -6.07 10.81 -6.01
CA GLU A 117 -5.87 11.84 -7.06
C GLU A 117 -5.13 11.29 -8.27
N LEU A 118 -4.14 10.42 -8.06
CA LEU A 118 -3.27 9.86 -9.11
C LEU A 118 -3.88 8.65 -9.83
N LEU A 119 -5.01 8.10 -9.37
CA LEU A 119 -5.67 7.01 -10.08
C LEU A 119 -6.29 7.47 -11.39
N ALA A 120 -6.23 6.63 -12.40
CA ALA A 120 -7.07 6.73 -13.60
C ALA A 120 -8.55 6.50 -13.24
N PRO A 121 -9.51 6.94 -14.06
CA PRO A 121 -10.93 6.61 -13.86
C PRO A 121 -11.15 5.09 -13.78
N GLY A 122 -11.84 4.61 -12.75
CA GLY A 122 -12.03 3.18 -12.46
C GLY A 122 -10.79 2.47 -11.91
N GLY A 123 -9.72 3.22 -11.59
CA GLY A 123 -8.51 2.68 -10.99
C GLY A 123 -8.71 2.22 -9.54
N LEU A 124 -7.81 1.38 -9.07
CA LEU A 124 -7.84 0.77 -7.74
C LEU A 124 -6.69 1.27 -6.87
N LEU A 125 -7.03 1.69 -5.65
CA LEU A 125 -6.07 1.90 -4.57
C LEU A 125 -6.13 0.72 -3.61
N ILE A 126 -4.97 0.13 -3.30
CA ILE A 126 -4.84 -1.07 -2.47
C ILE A 126 -3.74 -0.82 -1.44
N PHE A 127 -4.12 -0.52 -0.20
CA PHE A 127 -3.14 -0.25 0.86
C PHE A 127 -3.25 -1.23 2.02
N LEU A 128 -2.10 -1.71 2.49
CA LEU A 128 -1.99 -2.45 3.75
C LEU A 128 -1.92 -1.45 4.91
N LEU A 129 -2.95 -1.42 5.73
CA LEU A 129 -3.05 -0.52 6.87
C LEU A 129 -3.42 -1.29 8.14
N ARG A 130 -3.19 -0.65 9.30
CA ARG A 130 -3.78 -1.13 10.55
C ARG A 130 -5.29 -1.13 10.43
N THR A 131 -5.95 -2.21 10.84
CA THR A 131 -7.42 -2.30 10.78
C THR A 131 -8.08 -1.20 11.61
N ALA A 132 -7.42 -0.76 12.68
CA ALA A 132 -7.83 0.39 13.48
C ALA A 132 -7.84 1.74 12.72
N PHE A 133 -7.36 1.80 11.47
CA PHE A 133 -7.54 2.98 10.61
C PHE A 133 -9.03 3.28 10.37
N LEU A 134 -9.90 2.27 10.43
CA LEU A 134 -11.37 2.42 10.40
C LEU A 134 -11.91 3.15 11.64
N GLU A 135 -11.24 3.03 12.78
CA GLU A 135 -11.69 3.50 14.06
C GLU A 135 -11.19 4.94 14.31
N SER A 136 -11.96 5.94 13.97
CA SER A 136 -11.61 7.31 14.35
C SER A 136 -12.80 8.25 14.16
N GLU A 137 -13.23 8.84 15.25
CA GLU A 137 -14.21 9.93 15.23
C GLU A 137 -13.75 11.11 14.34
N LYS A 138 -12.43 11.40 14.38
CA LYS A 138 -11.84 12.48 13.56
C LYS A 138 -11.92 12.22 12.05
N ARG A 139 -11.98 10.95 11.62
CA ARG A 139 -12.09 10.55 10.23
C ARG A 139 -13.51 10.22 9.80
N PHE A 140 -14.52 10.44 10.65
CA PHE A 140 -15.89 10.07 10.32
C PHE A 140 -16.38 10.72 9.01
N SER A 141 -16.24 12.05 8.87
CA SER A 141 -16.62 12.75 7.64
C SER A 141 -15.75 12.34 6.45
N TRP A 142 -14.46 12.15 6.67
CA TRP A 142 -13.55 11.69 5.63
C TRP A 142 -13.97 10.32 5.05
N TRP A 143 -14.41 9.38 5.90
CA TRP A 143 -14.91 8.08 5.46
C TRP A 143 -16.20 8.17 4.64
N GLN A 144 -17.03 9.17 4.87
CA GLN A 144 -18.24 9.38 4.06
C GLN A 144 -17.89 9.76 2.62
N ASP A 145 -16.82 10.52 2.44
CA ASP A 145 -16.35 10.96 1.13
C ASP A 145 -15.45 9.92 0.43
N HIS A 146 -14.85 9.01 1.20
CA HIS A 146 -13.87 8.01 0.73
C HIS A 146 -14.26 6.57 1.14
N PRO A 147 -15.45 6.08 0.75
CA PRO A 147 -15.86 4.72 1.11
C PRO A 147 -14.95 3.68 0.45
N ILE A 148 -14.57 2.64 1.20
CA ILE A 148 -13.84 1.50 0.65
C ILE A 148 -14.77 0.59 -0.16
N SER A 149 -14.22 -0.03 -1.22
CA SER A 149 -14.90 -1.07 -2.01
C SER A 149 -14.64 -2.47 -1.47
N GLY A 150 -13.57 -2.65 -0.70
CA GLY A 150 -13.23 -3.94 -0.12
C GLY A 150 -12.31 -3.83 1.09
N LEU A 151 -12.40 -4.82 1.98
CA LEU A 151 -11.55 -4.96 3.16
C LEU A 151 -11.15 -6.43 3.31
N TYR A 152 -9.83 -6.70 3.26
CA TYR A 152 -9.26 -8.04 3.37
C TYR A 152 -8.39 -8.12 4.60
N THR A 153 -8.95 -8.61 5.70
CA THR A 153 -8.23 -8.71 6.98
C THR A 153 -7.28 -9.90 6.96
N LEU A 154 -6.03 -9.66 7.34
CA LEU A 154 -5.04 -10.72 7.45
C LEU A 154 -5.39 -11.65 8.64
N HIS A 155 -5.54 -12.95 8.37
CA HIS A 155 -5.79 -13.95 9.41
C HIS A 155 -4.56 -14.20 10.29
N LYS A 156 -3.36 -13.93 9.78
CA LYS A 156 -2.11 -13.95 10.54
C LYS A 156 -1.56 -12.53 10.66
N ARG A 157 -1.18 -12.15 11.87
CA ARG A 157 -0.52 -10.86 12.10
C ARG A 157 0.84 -10.84 11.41
N PRO A 158 1.14 -9.81 10.62
CA PRO A 158 2.41 -9.72 9.92
C PRO A 158 3.58 -9.56 10.91
N LYS A 159 4.72 -10.14 10.57
CA LYS A 159 5.97 -10.00 11.32
C LYS A 159 6.88 -9.03 10.57
N PHE A 160 6.74 -7.75 10.81
CA PHE A 160 7.53 -6.71 10.12
C PHE A 160 9.01 -6.68 10.54
N THR A 161 9.33 -7.10 11.77
CA THR A 161 10.69 -7.01 12.32
C THR A 161 11.39 -8.36 12.47
N GLY A 162 10.78 -9.45 12.01
CA GLY A 162 11.30 -10.81 12.18
C GLY A 162 11.27 -11.35 13.62
N LYS A 163 11.00 -10.51 14.62
CA LYS A 163 10.91 -10.89 16.03
C LYS A 163 9.53 -10.52 16.57
N GLY A 164 8.72 -11.56 16.87
CA GLY A 164 7.38 -11.39 17.43
C GLY A 164 6.32 -10.95 16.40
N THR A 165 5.05 -11.07 16.78
CA THR A 165 3.91 -10.53 16.02
C THR A 165 3.55 -9.16 16.57
N ASP A 166 3.21 -8.21 15.70
CA ASP A 166 2.59 -6.95 16.14
C ASP A 166 1.27 -7.29 16.87
N ALA A 167 0.98 -6.56 17.95
CA ALA A 167 -0.27 -6.71 18.69
C ALA A 167 -1.50 -6.25 17.90
N THR A 168 -1.28 -5.55 16.78
CA THR A 168 -2.28 -4.87 15.97
C THR A 168 -2.72 -5.73 14.78
N SER A 169 -4.00 -5.69 14.43
CA SER A 169 -4.55 -6.28 13.21
C SER A 169 -4.25 -5.41 12.01
N TYR A 170 -4.03 -6.06 10.87
CA TYR A 170 -3.80 -5.41 9.58
C TYR A 170 -4.78 -5.92 8.53
N SER A 171 -5.15 -5.02 7.62
CA SER A 171 -6.04 -5.33 6.51
C SER A 171 -5.55 -4.65 5.24
N TRP A 172 -5.80 -5.29 4.10
CA TRP A 172 -5.73 -4.63 2.81
C TRP A 172 -7.04 -3.89 2.59
N PHE A 173 -6.94 -2.58 2.43
CA PHE A 173 -8.04 -1.69 2.11
C PHE A 173 -8.05 -1.46 0.61
N VAL A 174 -9.21 -1.58 -0.02
CA VAL A 174 -9.38 -1.35 -1.45
C VAL A 174 -10.37 -0.22 -1.66
N TRP A 175 -9.95 0.79 -2.41
CA TRP A 175 -10.80 1.86 -2.94
C TRP A 175 -10.84 1.76 -4.45
N GLU A 176 -11.95 2.15 -5.06
CA GLU A 176 -12.13 2.26 -6.51
C GLU A 176 -12.50 3.71 -6.85
N ARG A 177 -11.73 4.33 -7.75
CA ARG A 177 -12.02 5.70 -8.19
C ARG A 177 -13.25 5.73 -9.09
N GLY A 178 -14.30 6.41 -8.65
CA GLY A 178 -15.56 6.56 -9.40
C GLY A 178 -16.69 5.63 -8.95
N GLY A 179 -16.48 4.85 -7.86
CA GLY A 179 -17.50 4.00 -7.22
C GLY A 179 -17.69 2.65 -7.91
N LEU A 180 -18.48 1.77 -7.28
CA LEU A 180 -18.70 0.35 -7.62
C LEU A 180 -19.31 0.06 -9.02
N SER A 181 -19.39 1.02 -9.93
CA SER A 181 -20.20 0.91 -11.15
C SER A 181 -19.45 0.46 -12.41
N GLY A 182 -18.16 0.13 -12.36
CA GLY A 182 -17.34 -0.05 -13.56
C GLY A 182 -16.72 -1.42 -13.83
N ARG A 183 -16.47 -2.24 -12.81
CA ARG A 183 -15.85 -3.56 -13.01
C ARG A 183 -16.81 -4.68 -12.61
N ARG A 184 -17.45 -5.27 -13.59
CA ARG A 184 -18.11 -6.58 -13.50
C ARG A 184 -17.32 -7.59 -14.29
#